data_9353a9f25f88a8a9e17095b8be87f8b8
#
_entry.id   9353a9f25f88a8a9e17095b8be87f8b8
#
_cell.length_a   1.000
_cell.length_b   1.000
_cell.length_c   1.000
_cell.angle_alpha   90.00
_cell.angle_beta   90.00
_cell.angle_gamma   90.00
#
_symmetry.space_group_name_H-M   'P 1'
#
loop_
_entity.id
_entity.type
_entity.pdbx_description
1 polymer ?
#
loop_
_entity_poly.entity_id
_entity_poly.type
_entity_poly.pdbx_seq_one_letter_code
_entity_poly.pdbx_strand_id
1 'polypeptide(L)'
;MRAVVVTEYGGPEVLTLTEVPDPVPGPDEILVRVAHTAVNRADTLQRAGGYPDPQRREHEILGLEFAGTMETVGARVTAWQVGDRVMGIEAGACYAERVVTHERQALPIPDGVELADAAAIPEVFLTAWDALVVQGGLTSGRWALVHAGASGVGTA
;
A
#
# COMPACT_ATOMS: atom_id res chain seq x y z
N MET A 1 7.08 1.31 17.04
CA MET A 1 7.56 1.79 15.72
C MET A 1 7.15 3.22 15.50
N ARG A 2 7.87 3.93 14.63
CA ARG A 2 7.44 5.27 14.20
C ARG A 2 6.42 5.16 13.08
N ALA A 3 5.40 6.02 13.13
CA ALA A 3 4.38 6.11 12.09
C ALA A 3 3.89 7.55 11.94
N VAL A 4 3.35 7.88 10.76
CA VAL A 4 2.67 9.16 10.52
C VAL A 4 1.18 8.97 10.80
N VAL A 5 0.71 9.57 11.88
CA VAL A 5 -0.65 9.44 12.39
C VAL A 5 -1.45 10.70 12.08
N VAL A 6 -2.72 10.53 11.76
CA VAL A 6 -3.72 11.60 11.66
C VAL A 6 -4.53 11.61 12.95
N THR A 7 -4.45 12.70 13.71
CA THR A 7 -5.19 12.86 14.97
C THR A 7 -6.51 13.60 14.80
N GLU A 8 -6.62 14.38 13.74
CA GLU A 8 -7.82 15.13 13.32
C GLU A 8 -7.78 15.32 11.80
N TYR A 9 -8.90 15.56 11.19
CA TYR A 9 -8.95 15.82 9.75
C TYR A 9 -8.60 17.28 9.43
N GLY A 10 -7.76 17.49 8.40
CA GLY A 10 -7.30 18.84 8.07
C GLY A 10 -6.30 18.90 6.93
N GLY A 11 -5.50 19.96 6.94
CA GLY A 11 -4.40 20.19 6.03
C GLY A 11 -3.16 19.34 6.36
N PRO A 12 -2.02 19.55 5.68
CA PRO A 12 -0.79 18.79 5.94
C PRO A 12 -0.27 18.88 7.39
N GLU A 13 -0.63 19.92 8.10
CA GLU A 13 -0.23 20.21 9.49
C GLU A 13 -0.75 19.18 10.50
N VAL A 14 -1.79 18.40 10.17
CA VAL A 14 -2.34 17.38 11.05
C VAL A 14 -1.56 16.06 11.03
N LEU A 15 -0.59 15.94 10.11
CA LEU A 15 0.27 14.78 10.01
C LEU A 15 1.34 14.81 11.10
N THR A 16 1.28 13.84 12.01
CA THR A 16 2.20 13.79 13.16
C THR A 16 3.03 12.53 13.13
N LEU A 17 4.35 12.65 13.11
CA LEU A 17 5.25 11.52 13.32
C LEU A 17 5.28 11.18 14.81
N THR A 18 4.84 9.98 15.16
CA THR A 18 4.77 9.53 16.55
C THR A 18 5.13 8.07 16.70
N GLU A 19 5.37 7.64 17.93
CA GLU A 19 5.58 6.23 18.23
C GLU A 19 4.24 5.55 18.52
N VAL A 20 4.03 4.41 17.89
CA VAL A 20 2.89 3.53 18.08
C VAL A 20 3.37 2.11 18.36
N PRO A 21 2.55 1.24 18.97
CA PRO A 21 2.90 -0.17 19.15
C PRO A 21 3.27 -0.84 17.82
N ASP A 22 4.23 -1.76 17.86
CA ASP A 22 4.53 -2.60 16.70
C ASP A 22 3.33 -3.51 16.41
N PRO A 23 2.90 -3.62 15.14
CA PRO A 23 1.82 -4.54 14.79
C PRO A 23 2.30 -5.99 14.85
N VAL A 24 1.39 -6.89 15.23
CA VAL A 24 1.67 -8.32 15.35
C VAL A 24 0.89 -9.08 14.29
N PRO A 25 1.56 -9.84 13.40
CA PRO A 25 0.85 -10.57 12.35
C PRO A 25 0.06 -11.76 12.92
N GLY A 26 -1.15 -11.94 12.40
CA GLY A 26 -1.95 -13.13 12.63
C GLY A 26 -1.44 -14.34 11.85
N PRO A 27 -2.12 -15.51 11.96
CA PRO A 27 -1.64 -16.75 11.36
C PRO A 27 -1.48 -16.72 9.84
N ASP A 28 -2.31 -15.95 9.11
CA ASP A 28 -2.30 -15.84 7.64
C ASP A 28 -1.66 -14.53 7.15
N GLU A 29 -1.03 -13.78 8.07
CA GLU A 29 -0.49 -12.47 7.80
C GLU A 29 1.04 -12.48 7.84
N ILE A 30 1.60 -11.48 7.23
CA ILE A 30 3.02 -11.19 7.16
C ILE A 30 3.30 -9.83 7.79
N LEU A 31 4.45 -9.71 8.44
CA LEU A 31 4.98 -8.43 8.90
C LEU A 31 6.11 -8.01 7.96
N VAL A 32 5.95 -6.85 7.36
CA VAL A 32 6.94 -6.27 6.44
C VAL A 32 7.59 -5.04 7.09
N ARG A 33 8.91 -5.00 7.09
CA ARG A 33 9.68 -3.79 7.36
C ARG A 33 9.62 -2.92 6.11
N VAL A 34 8.91 -1.82 6.19
CA VAL A 34 8.71 -0.89 5.09
C VAL A 34 9.99 -0.10 4.85
N ALA A 35 10.50 -0.18 3.63
CA ALA A 35 11.62 0.63 3.18
C ALA A 35 11.14 1.91 2.50
N HIS A 36 10.10 1.80 1.69
CA HIS A 36 9.50 2.90 0.95
C HIS A 36 7.98 2.73 0.86
N THR A 37 7.30 3.86 0.75
CA THR A 37 5.87 3.97 0.46
C THR A 37 5.68 5.10 -0.55
N ALA A 38 4.51 5.21 -1.17
CA ALA A 38 4.22 6.30 -2.09
C ALA A 38 3.01 7.12 -1.61
N VAL A 39 2.85 8.31 -2.17
CA VAL A 39 1.73 9.20 -1.86
C VAL A 39 0.67 9.08 -2.93
N ASN A 40 -0.52 8.68 -2.52
CA ASN A 40 -1.68 8.54 -3.38
C ASN A 40 -2.71 9.65 -3.12
N ARG A 41 -3.56 9.91 -4.12
CA ARG A 41 -4.64 10.90 -3.95
C ARG A 41 -5.59 10.52 -2.81
N ALA A 42 -5.85 9.23 -2.59
CA ALA A 42 -6.68 8.75 -1.50
C ALA A 42 -6.13 9.14 -0.13
N ASP A 43 -4.80 9.15 0.07
CA ASP A 43 -4.17 9.57 1.32
C ASP A 43 -4.50 11.05 1.62
N THR A 44 -4.52 11.92 0.60
CA THR A 44 -4.88 13.32 0.78
C THR A 44 -6.35 13.51 1.11
N LEU A 45 -7.22 12.66 0.57
CA LEU A 45 -8.65 12.64 0.89
C LEU A 45 -8.90 12.08 2.29
N GLN A 46 -8.19 11.00 2.67
CA GLN A 46 -8.28 10.40 4.01
C GLN A 46 -7.85 11.42 5.07
N ARG A 47 -6.71 12.06 4.89
CA ARG A 47 -6.27 13.15 5.78
C ARG A 47 -7.33 14.25 5.95
N ALA A 48 -8.06 14.58 4.88
CA ALA A 48 -9.12 15.59 4.89
C ALA A 48 -10.48 15.08 5.38
N GLY A 49 -10.59 13.79 5.78
CA GLY A 49 -11.83 13.17 6.25
C GLY A 49 -12.78 12.68 5.15
N GLY A 50 -12.37 12.76 3.88
CA GLY A 50 -13.18 12.33 2.73
C GLY A 50 -12.99 10.86 2.32
N TYR A 51 -12.08 10.15 2.98
CA TYR A 51 -11.80 8.72 2.72
C TYR A 51 -11.46 8.04 4.06
N PRO A 52 -12.45 7.58 4.81
CA PRO A 52 -12.23 7.04 6.15
C PRO A 52 -11.44 5.72 6.11
N ASP A 53 -10.65 5.45 7.16
CA ASP A 53 -10.01 4.15 7.36
C ASP A 53 -11.09 3.05 7.49
N PRO A 54 -11.17 2.09 6.56
CA PRO A 54 -12.15 1.03 6.61
C PRO A 54 -11.94 0.08 7.79
N GLN A 55 -10.74 -0.01 8.32
CA GLN A 55 -10.39 -0.89 9.45
C GLN A 55 -10.60 -0.20 10.81
N ARG A 56 -10.84 1.12 10.83
CA ARG A 56 -11.09 1.91 12.08
C ARG A 56 -10.04 1.63 13.15
N ARG A 57 -8.76 1.67 12.78
CA ARG A 57 -7.65 1.42 13.70
C ARG A 57 -7.64 2.46 14.82
N GLU A 58 -7.10 2.08 15.98
CA GLU A 58 -6.91 2.99 17.11
C GLU A 58 -6.06 4.20 16.73
N HIS A 59 -5.02 3.98 15.91
CA HIS A 59 -4.20 5.02 15.31
C HIS A 59 -4.47 5.03 13.80
N GLU A 60 -5.05 6.12 13.29
CA GLU A 60 -5.25 6.29 11.86
C GLU A 60 -3.92 6.64 11.20
N ILE A 61 -3.30 5.65 10.59
CA ILE A 61 -2.05 5.76 9.84
C ILE A 61 -2.37 5.69 8.36
N LEU A 62 -1.94 6.69 7.61
CA LEU A 62 -2.14 6.75 6.15
C LEU A 62 -1.24 5.77 5.39
N GLY A 63 -1.36 5.83 4.07
CA GLY A 63 -0.52 5.10 3.12
C GLY A 63 -1.16 3.80 2.65
N LEU A 64 -1.37 3.69 1.34
CA LEU A 64 -2.07 2.57 0.72
C LEU A 64 -1.14 1.52 0.13
N GLU A 65 0.15 1.80 -0.02
CA GLU A 65 1.09 0.88 -0.64
C GLU A 65 2.45 0.91 0.04
N PHE A 66 3.18 -0.17 -0.12
CA PHE A 66 4.50 -0.35 0.49
C PHE A 66 5.42 -1.15 -0.41
N ALA A 67 6.72 -0.96 -0.22
CA ALA A 67 7.76 -1.92 -0.59
C ALA A 67 8.73 -2.09 0.58
N GLY A 68 9.17 -3.33 0.80
CA GLY A 68 10.01 -3.63 1.94
C GLY A 68 10.54 -5.07 1.96
N THR A 69 10.98 -5.45 3.15
CA THR A 69 11.52 -6.79 3.41
C THR A 69 10.70 -7.47 4.50
N MET A 70 10.38 -8.72 4.30
CA MET A 70 9.61 -9.52 5.24
C MET A 70 10.40 -9.79 6.52
N GLU A 71 9.84 -9.40 7.68
CA GLU A 71 10.43 -9.62 9.00
C GLU A 71 9.87 -10.87 9.70
N THR A 72 8.58 -11.13 9.53
CA THR A 72 7.90 -12.25 10.18
C THR A 72 6.79 -12.78 9.30
N VAL A 73 6.54 -14.09 9.37
CA VAL A 73 5.43 -14.77 8.68
C VAL A 73 4.57 -15.50 9.70
N GLY A 74 3.25 -15.44 9.51
CA GLY A 74 2.29 -16.17 10.32
C GLY A 74 2.38 -17.68 10.13
N ALA A 75 1.87 -18.43 11.10
CA ALA A 75 2.02 -19.90 11.14
C ALA A 75 1.35 -20.64 9.96
N ARG A 76 0.42 -20.02 9.24
CA ARG A 76 -0.26 -20.59 8.08
C ARG A 76 0.22 -20.01 6.74
N VAL A 77 1.12 -19.03 6.77
CA VAL A 77 1.73 -18.47 5.57
C VAL A 77 2.59 -19.52 4.88
N THR A 78 2.37 -19.70 3.59
CA THR A 78 3.09 -20.68 2.77
C THR A 78 3.75 -20.08 1.53
N ALA A 79 3.34 -18.87 1.16
CA ALA A 79 3.81 -18.21 -0.06
C ALA A 79 5.14 -17.44 0.13
N TRP A 80 5.53 -17.17 1.39
CA TRP A 80 6.60 -16.23 1.71
C TRP A 80 7.53 -16.74 2.80
N GLN A 81 8.73 -16.20 2.85
CA GLN A 81 9.71 -16.43 3.90
C GLN A 81 10.35 -15.11 4.38
N VAL A 82 10.89 -15.13 5.57
CA VAL A 82 11.65 -13.99 6.13
C VAL A 82 12.83 -13.65 5.21
N GLY A 83 12.96 -12.37 4.91
CA GLY A 83 13.98 -11.84 4.01
C GLY A 83 13.49 -11.60 2.58
N ASP A 84 12.33 -12.10 2.20
CA ASP A 84 11.76 -11.83 0.86
C ASP A 84 11.51 -10.34 0.66
N ARG A 85 11.82 -9.84 -0.55
CA ARG A 85 11.52 -8.49 -0.99
C ARG A 85 10.14 -8.45 -1.58
N VAL A 86 9.28 -7.64 -1.00
CA VAL A 86 7.86 -7.59 -1.35
C VAL A 86 7.38 -6.16 -1.53
N MET A 87 6.38 -6.00 -2.38
CA MET A 87 5.56 -4.80 -2.50
C MET A 87 4.09 -5.19 -2.36
N GLY A 88 3.23 -4.26 -2.04
CA GLY A 88 1.82 -4.58 -1.88
C GLY A 88 0.95 -3.36 -1.60
N ILE A 89 -0.34 -3.63 -1.53
CA ILE A 89 -1.37 -2.64 -1.22
C ILE A 89 -2.02 -3.02 0.11
N GLU A 90 -2.36 -2.01 0.91
CA GLU A 90 -3.08 -2.18 2.16
C GLU A 90 -4.09 -1.03 2.35
N ALA A 91 -5.12 -1.26 3.12
CA ALA A 91 -6.14 -0.25 3.42
C ALA A 91 -5.68 0.76 4.47
N GLY A 92 -4.55 1.39 4.25
CA GLY A 92 -3.86 2.29 5.20
C GLY A 92 -2.68 1.63 5.92
N ALA A 93 -2.10 2.33 6.90
CA ALA A 93 -0.99 1.88 7.74
C ALA A 93 0.39 1.75 7.07
N CYS A 94 0.56 2.14 5.80
CA CYS A 94 1.86 2.03 5.14
C CYS A 94 2.81 3.21 5.41
N TYR A 95 2.34 4.32 6.00
CA TYR A 95 3.22 5.41 6.46
C TYR A 95 3.81 5.10 7.83
N ALA A 96 4.42 3.92 7.95
CA ALA A 96 5.01 3.39 9.18
C ALA A 96 6.26 2.58 8.87
N GLU A 97 7.09 2.33 9.89
CA GLU A 97 8.28 1.50 9.75
C GLU A 97 7.95 0.02 9.49
N ARG A 98 6.75 -0.43 9.88
CA ARG A 98 6.25 -1.79 9.69
C ARG A 98 4.79 -1.79 9.31
N VAL A 99 4.40 -2.75 8.49
CA VAL A 99 3.00 -3.01 8.12
C VAL A 99 2.71 -4.50 8.25
N VAL A 100 1.53 -4.81 8.77
CA VAL A 100 0.96 -6.16 8.72
C VAL A 100 -0.06 -6.21 7.61
N THR A 101 0.01 -7.24 6.79
CA THR A 101 -0.94 -7.49 5.71
C THR A 101 -1.16 -8.98 5.51
N HIS A 102 -2.26 -9.36 4.89
CA HIS A 102 -2.52 -10.75 4.52
C HIS A 102 -1.53 -11.21 3.44
N GLU A 103 -1.03 -12.45 3.52
CA GLU A 103 -0.02 -13.00 2.59
C GLU A 103 -0.36 -12.80 1.10
N ARG A 104 -1.65 -12.76 0.74
CA ARG A 104 -2.13 -12.61 -0.65
C ARG A 104 -2.18 -11.16 -1.14
N GLN A 105 -1.95 -10.19 -0.30
CA GLN A 105 -1.87 -8.78 -0.68
C GLN A 105 -0.44 -8.34 -1.01
N ALA A 106 0.53 -9.21 -0.78
CA ALA A 106 1.91 -8.99 -1.17
C ALA A 106 2.22 -9.58 -2.54
N LEU A 107 3.06 -8.88 -3.27
CA LEU A 107 3.59 -9.26 -4.59
C LEU A 107 5.12 -9.33 -4.52
N PRO A 108 5.75 -10.27 -5.23
CA PRO A 108 7.21 -10.26 -5.32
C PRO A 108 7.68 -9.04 -6.11
N ILE A 109 8.78 -8.44 -5.67
CA ILE A 109 9.43 -7.38 -6.44
C ILE A 109 10.24 -8.05 -7.55
N PRO A 110 10.02 -7.68 -8.83
CA PRO A 110 10.77 -8.25 -9.95
C PRO A 110 12.29 -8.00 -9.82
N ASP A 111 13.07 -8.91 -10.39
CA ASP A 111 14.53 -8.75 -10.45
C ASP A 111 14.91 -7.44 -11.16
N GLY A 112 15.86 -6.72 -10.59
CA GLY A 112 16.34 -5.45 -11.14
C GLY A 112 15.49 -4.23 -10.78
N VAL A 113 14.34 -4.40 -10.08
CA VAL A 113 13.54 -3.28 -9.56
C VAL A 113 14.01 -2.93 -8.16
N GLU A 114 14.36 -1.67 -7.93
CA GLU A 114 14.75 -1.18 -6.61
C GLU A 114 13.54 -1.01 -5.70
N LEU A 115 13.74 -1.09 -4.37
CA LEU A 115 12.66 -0.94 -3.39
C LEU A 115 11.95 0.42 -3.50
N ALA A 116 12.68 1.46 -3.85
CA ALA A 116 12.12 2.80 -4.03
C ALA A 116 11.13 2.87 -5.20
N ASP A 117 11.49 2.24 -6.33
CA ASP A 117 10.63 2.19 -7.51
C ASP A 117 9.44 1.24 -7.28
N ALA A 118 9.69 0.10 -6.64
CA ALA A 118 8.66 -0.88 -6.31
C ALA A 118 7.53 -0.31 -5.43
N ALA A 119 7.83 0.66 -4.57
CA ALA A 119 6.85 1.28 -3.69
C ALA A 119 5.78 2.11 -4.42
N ALA A 120 6.00 2.48 -5.68
CA ALA A 120 5.06 3.28 -6.47
C ALA A 120 4.31 2.45 -7.53
N ILE A 121 4.44 1.12 -7.49
CA ILE A 121 3.82 0.22 -8.50
C ILE A 121 2.43 -0.27 -8.06
N PRO A 122 2.22 -0.79 -6.85
CA PRO A 122 1.02 -1.59 -6.54
C PRO A 122 -0.28 -0.83 -6.75
N GLU A 123 -0.42 0.37 -6.19
CA GLU A 123 -1.68 1.12 -6.22
C GLU A 123 -2.09 1.50 -7.64
N VAL A 124 -1.19 2.09 -8.41
CA VAL A 124 -1.52 2.61 -9.73
C VAL A 124 -1.71 1.52 -10.77
N PHE A 125 -0.88 0.47 -10.75
CA PHE A 125 -0.99 -0.64 -11.70
C PHE A 125 -2.18 -1.54 -11.41
N LEU A 126 -2.46 -1.85 -10.14
CA LEU A 126 -3.65 -2.63 -9.77
C LEU A 126 -4.93 -1.87 -10.08
N THR A 127 -4.96 -0.56 -9.84
CA THR A 127 -6.09 0.31 -10.20
C THR A 127 -6.31 0.34 -11.71
N ALA A 128 -5.24 0.51 -12.51
CA ALA A 128 -5.33 0.50 -13.96
C ALA A 128 -5.79 -0.87 -14.49
N TRP A 129 -5.23 -1.94 -13.97
CA TRP A 129 -5.60 -3.31 -14.35
C TRP A 129 -7.06 -3.62 -14.03
N ASP A 130 -7.50 -3.33 -12.81
CA ASP A 130 -8.88 -3.54 -12.40
C ASP A 130 -9.85 -2.77 -13.30
N ALA A 131 -9.59 -1.48 -13.51
CA ALA A 131 -10.46 -0.63 -14.33
C ALA A 131 -10.54 -1.09 -15.79
N LEU A 132 -9.41 -1.38 -16.42
CA LEU A 132 -9.36 -1.68 -17.85
C LEU A 132 -9.69 -3.14 -18.15
N VAL A 133 -9.11 -4.07 -17.40
CA VAL A 133 -9.18 -5.51 -17.72
C VAL A 133 -10.34 -6.16 -16.99
N VAL A 134 -10.42 -6.01 -15.66
CA VAL A 134 -11.41 -6.72 -14.85
C VAL A 134 -12.79 -6.14 -15.05
N GLN A 135 -12.95 -4.82 -14.90
CA GLN A 135 -14.24 -4.15 -15.02
C GLN A 135 -14.56 -3.76 -16.45
N GLY A 136 -13.60 -3.22 -17.19
CA GLY A 136 -13.77 -2.76 -18.57
C GLY A 136 -13.74 -3.86 -19.62
N GLY A 137 -13.29 -5.06 -19.28
CA GLY A 137 -13.20 -6.21 -20.19
C GLY A 137 -12.28 -5.96 -21.40
N LEU A 138 -11.25 -5.11 -21.23
CA LEU A 138 -10.30 -4.80 -22.30
C LEU A 138 -9.54 -6.06 -22.71
N THR A 139 -9.52 -6.33 -24.00
CA THR A 139 -8.80 -7.46 -24.60
C THR A 139 -7.85 -7.01 -25.69
N SER A 140 -6.91 -7.87 -26.06
CA SER A 140 -5.96 -7.59 -27.17
C SER A 140 -6.66 -7.14 -28.43
N GLY A 141 -6.11 -6.12 -29.10
CA GLY A 141 -6.66 -5.54 -30.34
C GLY A 141 -7.81 -4.56 -30.13
N ARG A 142 -8.17 -4.23 -28.91
CA ARG A 142 -9.17 -3.18 -28.59
C ARG A 142 -8.49 -1.84 -28.31
N TRP A 143 -9.30 -0.78 -28.38
CA TRP A 143 -8.88 0.58 -28.07
C TRP A 143 -9.34 0.96 -26.67
N ALA A 144 -8.49 1.67 -25.94
CA ALA A 144 -8.85 2.31 -24.67
C ALA A 144 -8.61 3.82 -24.78
N LEU A 145 -9.57 4.61 -24.31
CA LEU A 145 -9.42 6.04 -24.11
C LEU A 145 -9.16 6.32 -22.64
N VAL A 146 -7.98 6.85 -22.34
CA VAL A 146 -7.58 7.17 -20.97
C VAL A 146 -7.65 8.67 -20.74
N HIS A 147 -8.59 9.12 -19.90
CA HIS A 147 -8.63 10.49 -19.40
C HIS A 147 -7.54 10.68 -18.34
N ALA A 148 -6.96 11.90 -18.29
CA ALA A 148 -5.86 12.22 -17.37
C ALA A 148 -4.66 11.27 -17.50
N GLY A 149 -4.26 10.95 -18.73
CA GLY A 149 -3.15 10.02 -19.03
C GLY A 149 -1.79 10.40 -18.45
N ALA A 150 -1.62 11.61 -17.91
CA ALA A 150 -0.41 12.04 -17.20
C ALA A 150 -0.51 11.89 -15.67
N SER A 151 -1.60 11.31 -15.14
CA SER A 151 -1.72 10.97 -13.72
C SER A 151 -0.96 9.66 -13.40
N GLY A 152 -0.76 9.36 -12.11
CA GLY A 152 -0.14 8.10 -11.69
C GLY A 152 -0.80 6.88 -12.33
N VAL A 153 -2.14 6.73 -12.18
CA VAL A 153 -2.90 5.63 -12.79
C VAL A 153 -2.91 5.73 -14.34
N GLY A 154 -2.90 6.96 -14.88
CA GLY A 154 -2.92 7.15 -16.33
C GLY A 154 -1.63 6.76 -17.04
N THR A 155 -0.50 6.79 -16.32
CA THR A 155 0.82 6.41 -16.84
C THR A 155 1.15 4.92 -16.62
N ALA A 156 0.44 4.24 -15.72
CA ALA A 156 0.53 2.82 -15.47
C ALA A 156 -0.14 2.00 -16.59
#